data_b499d7403aa62fefd762faf7f35e68a1
#
_entry.id   b499d7403aa62fefd762faf7f35e68a1
#
_cell.length_a   1.000
_cell.length_b   1.000
_cell.length_c   1.000
_cell.angle_alpha   90.00
_cell.angle_beta   90.00
_cell.angle_gamma   90.00
#
_symmetry.space_group_name_H-M   'P 1'
#
loop_
_entity.id
_entity.type
_entity.pdbx_description
1 polymer ?
#
loop_
_entity_poly.entity_id
_entity_poly.type
_entity_poly.pdbx_seq_one_letter_code
_entity_poly.pdbx_strand_id
1 'polypeptide(L)'
;MRGTATIEEVAARAGVSRSTVSRVVNGSTAVSPSALEAVRRAIEELQYVPNRAARSLASRQTRAIALVIPEDTDRFFGDPFFGSIVAGISQVIGESDYVMNMLIATDDASAKALGYLRGGSVDGAIVASHHTSDTFVDRLADTVPVVFGGRPARVRPGDHYVDVDNAQGGRDATRYLLDRGHRRLATIAGPADMPAGIDRLQGFRDVLAEEGLEPVAVENGDFTEAGGADAMRRILASGVLPAAVFAASDLMARGAYTALREYGHEPGRDVAVIGFDDSAVATSLVPSLTTVRQPSHDQGRQMATMLLDVLAGRATANTAILPTEIIERGSA
;
A
#
# COMPACT_ATOMS: atom_id res chain seq x y z
N MET A 1 11.72 -39.05 -10.05
CA MET A 1 11.13 -38.12 -9.08
C MET A 1 10.73 -38.96 -7.86
N ARG A 2 11.29 -38.70 -6.67
CA ARG A 2 10.78 -39.33 -5.44
C ARG A 2 9.42 -38.70 -5.18
N GLY A 3 8.35 -39.51 -5.11
CA GLY A 3 7.02 -39.05 -4.75
C GLY A 3 7.07 -38.36 -3.38
N THR A 4 6.35 -37.25 -3.21
CA THR A 4 6.18 -36.62 -1.89
C THR A 4 5.47 -37.61 -0.98
N ALA A 5 6.03 -37.84 0.22
CA ALA A 5 5.43 -38.73 1.21
C ALA A 5 3.96 -38.34 1.46
N THR A 6 3.13 -39.35 1.72
CA THR A 6 1.67 -39.19 1.96
C THR A 6 1.34 -39.26 3.44
N ILE A 7 0.17 -38.79 3.83
CA ILE A 7 -0.31 -38.88 5.22
C ILE A 7 -0.51 -40.35 5.65
N GLU A 8 -0.81 -41.22 4.70
CA GLU A 8 -0.93 -42.67 4.88
C GLU A 8 0.42 -43.31 5.22
N GLU A 9 1.50 -42.91 4.55
CA GLU A 9 2.86 -43.39 4.84
C GLU A 9 3.36 -42.90 6.20
N VAL A 10 3.04 -41.65 6.59
CA VAL A 10 3.32 -41.15 7.94
C VAL A 10 2.56 -41.94 8.99
N ALA A 11 1.28 -42.23 8.76
CA ALA A 11 0.44 -43.05 9.67
C ALA A 11 1.01 -44.47 9.87
N ALA A 12 1.38 -45.11 8.76
CA ALA A 12 2.00 -46.44 8.77
C ALA A 12 3.35 -46.43 9.51
N ARG A 13 4.19 -45.42 9.27
CA ARG A 13 5.52 -45.26 9.90
C ARG A 13 5.43 -44.97 11.40
N ALA A 14 4.45 -44.17 11.82
CA ALA A 14 4.20 -43.83 13.22
C ALA A 14 3.39 -44.87 14.00
N GLY A 15 2.82 -45.88 13.33
CA GLY A 15 1.99 -46.90 13.97
C GLY A 15 0.65 -46.37 14.49
N VAL A 16 0.09 -45.33 13.86
CA VAL A 16 -1.16 -44.69 14.28
C VAL A 16 -2.15 -44.56 13.12
N SER A 17 -3.39 -44.18 13.41
CA SER A 17 -4.38 -43.94 12.36
C SER A 17 -4.11 -42.65 11.59
N ARG A 18 -4.57 -42.59 10.32
CA ARG A 18 -4.54 -41.34 9.50
C ARG A 18 -5.19 -40.17 10.23
N SER A 19 -6.29 -40.39 10.96
CA SER A 19 -6.96 -39.37 11.74
C SER A 19 -6.09 -38.84 12.88
N THR A 20 -5.23 -39.66 13.49
CA THR A 20 -4.27 -39.24 14.52
C THR A 20 -3.19 -38.38 13.91
N VAL A 21 -2.63 -38.75 12.75
CA VAL A 21 -1.66 -37.90 12.02
C VAL A 21 -2.28 -36.56 11.67
N SER A 22 -3.52 -36.57 11.12
CA SER A 22 -4.24 -35.33 10.80
C SER A 22 -4.42 -34.42 12.02
N ARG A 23 -4.76 -34.98 13.19
CA ARG A 23 -4.87 -34.20 14.44
C ARG A 23 -3.54 -33.59 14.85
N VAL A 24 -2.44 -34.34 14.79
CA VAL A 24 -1.09 -33.85 15.11
C VAL A 24 -0.69 -32.70 14.16
N VAL A 25 -0.86 -32.91 12.86
CA VAL A 25 -0.53 -31.92 11.82
C VAL A 25 -1.36 -30.64 11.98
N ASN A 26 -2.58 -30.73 12.47
CA ASN A 26 -3.48 -29.60 12.72
C ASN A 26 -3.37 -29.02 14.14
N GLY A 27 -2.36 -29.43 14.94
CA GLY A 27 -2.11 -28.86 16.26
C GLY A 27 -3.14 -29.24 17.35
N SER A 28 -3.92 -30.30 17.15
CA SER A 28 -4.92 -30.74 18.12
C SER A 28 -4.28 -31.23 19.42
N THR A 29 -4.77 -30.79 20.55
CA THR A 29 -4.35 -31.23 21.89
C THR A 29 -4.93 -32.58 22.28
N ALA A 30 -5.87 -33.12 21.49
CA ALA A 30 -6.55 -34.41 21.76
C ALA A 30 -5.77 -35.62 21.22
N VAL A 31 -4.42 -35.63 21.42
CA VAL A 31 -3.53 -36.72 21.01
C VAL A 31 -2.63 -37.05 22.21
N SER A 32 -2.40 -38.35 22.45
CA SER A 32 -1.50 -38.77 23.52
C SER A 32 -0.05 -38.29 23.26
N PRO A 33 0.73 -37.98 24.32
CA PRO A 33 2.13 -37.57 24.15
C PRO A 33 2.97 -38.55 23.32
N SER A 34 2.76 -39.87 23.52
CA SER A 34 3.47 -40.90 22.77
C SER A 34 3.13 -40.91 21.28
N ALA A 35 1.86 -40.74 20.93
CA ALA A 35 1.43 -40.66 19.54
C ALA A 35 1.92 -39.36 18.87
N LEU A 36 1.96 -38.22 19.60
CA LEU A 36 2.48 -36.96 19.12
C LEU A 36 3.97 -37.10 18.75
N GLU A 37 4.76 -37.73 19.63
CA GLU A 37 6.21 -37.92 19.38
C GLU A 37 6.46 -38.89 18.22
N ALA A 38 5.72 -40.01 18.15
CA ALA A 38 5.84 -40.96 17.05
C ALA A 38 5.52 -40.32 15.68
N VAL A 39 4.45 -39.53 15.61
CA VAL A 39 4.07 -38.81 14.38
C VAL A 39 5.11 -37.75 13.99
N ARG A 40 5.61 -36.95 14.93
CA ARG A 40 6.65 -35.95 14.64
C ARG A 40 7.91 -36.61 14.07
N ARG A 41 8.37 -37.70 14.68
CA ARG A 41 9.53 -38.45 14.17
C ARG A 41 9.29 -39.02 12.78
N ALA A 42 8.11 -39.57 12.51
CA ALA A 42 7.75 -40.08 11.17
C ALA A 42 7.69 -38.97 10.12
N ILE A 43 7.20 -37.76 10.46
CA ILE A 43 7.18 -36.58 9.60
C ILE A 43 8.62 -36.19 9.23
N GLU A 44 9.54 -36.12 10.21
CA GLU A 44 10.94 -35.76 9.99
C GLU A 44 11.67 -36.80 9.12
N GLU A 45 11.52 -38.09 9.44
CA GLU A 45 12.15 -39.20 8.69
C GLU A 45 11.69 -39.25 7.22
N LEU A 46 10.40 -39.04 6.99
CA LEU A 46 9.80 -39.07 5.64
C LEU A 46 9.86 -37.73 4.93
N GLN A 47 10.34 -36.68 5.61
CA GLN A 47 10.29 -35.30 5.14
C GLN A 47 8.89 -34.94 4.60
N TYR A 48 7.89 -35.38 5.32
CA TYR A 48 6.49 -35.19 4.94
C TYR A 48 6.11 -33.71 5.07
N VAL A 49 5.67 -33.14 3.96
CA VAL A 49 5.07 -31.78 3.94
C VAL A 49 3.57 -31.93 3.82
N PRO A 50 2.79 -31.42 4.80
CA PRO A 50 1.34 -31.50 4.74
C PRO A 50 0.79 -30.87 3.47
N ASN A 51 -0.09 -31.58 2.77
CA ASN A 51 -0.71 -31.05 1.56
C ASN A 51 -1.66 -29.89 1.92
N ARG A 52 -1.32 -28.68 1.49
CA ARG A 52 -2.12 -27.48 1.74
C ARG A 52 -3.53 -27.59 1.19
N ALA A 53 -3.71 -28.18 0.00
CA ALA A 53 -5.02 -28.37 -0.61
C ALA A 53 -5.93 -29.28 0.24
N ALA A 54 -5.38 -30.39 0.76
CA ALA A 54 -6.13 -31.28 1.65
C ALA A 54 -6.50 -30.62 2.99
N ARG A 55 -5.59 -29.78 3.53
CA ARG A 55 -5.84 -29.00 4.75
C ARG A 55 -6.91 -27.95 4.52
N SER A 56 -6.81 -27.19 3.44
CA SER A 56 -7.76 -26.15 3.04
C SER A 56 -9.18 -26.73 2.90
N LEU A 57 -9.30 -27.92 2.27
CA LEU A 57 -10.57 -28.61 2.13
C LEU A 57 -11.19 -29.00 3.48
N ALA A 58 -10.36 -29.38 4.45
CA ALA A 58 -10.80 -29.80 5.78
C ALA A 58 -11.13 -28.63 6.71
N SER A 59 -10.34 -27.53 6.65
CA SER A 59 -10.50 -26.36 7.53
C SER A 59 -11.35 -25.24 6.91
N ARG A 60 -11.63 -25.30 5.62
CA ARG A 60 -12.22 -24.21 4.81
C ARG A 60 -11.39 -22.91 4.87
N GLN A 61 -10.09 -23.02 5.14
CA GLN A 61 -9.14 -21.91 5.16
C GLN A 61 -7.92 -22.27 4.32
N THR A 62 -7.51 -21.35 3.46
CA THR A 62 -6.33 -21.51 2.59
C THR A 62 -5.04 -21.14 3.29
N ARG A 63 -5.12 -20.31 4.34
CA ARG A 63 -3.98 -19.63 4.99
C ARG A 63 -3.17 -18.84 3.97
N ALA A 64 -3.86 -18.24 3.00
CA ALA A 64 -3.31 -17.34 2.03
C ALA A 64 -4.14 -16.06 2.00
N ILE A 65 -3.46 -14.93 1.83
CA ILE A 65 -4.07 -13.64 1.51
C ILE A 65 -3.56 -13.16 0.16
N ALA A 66 -4.33 -12.29 -0.50
CA ALA A 66 -3.87 -11.57 -1.69
C ALA A 66 -3.48 -10.14 -1.33
N LEU A 67 -2.35 -9.67 -1.87
CA LEU A 67 -2.06 -8.26 -2.03
C LEU A 67 -2.37 -7.90 -3.47
N VAL A 68 -3.40 -7.11 -3.68
CA VAL A 68 -3.88 -6.68 -5.00
C VAL A 68 -3.42 -5.25 -5.24
N ILE A 69 -2.77 -5.03 -6.38
CA ILE A 69 -2.24 -3.74 -6.78
C ILE A 69 -2.83 -3.41 -8.15
N PRO A 70 -3.87 -2.55 -8.21
CA PRO A 70 -4.52 -2.15 -9.45
C PRO A 70 -3.73 -1.04 -10.17
N GLU A 71 -2.47 -1.26 -10.40
CA GLU A 71 -1.54 -0.35 -11.06
C GLU A 71 -0.74 -1.12 -12.12
N ASP A 72 -0.16 -0.41 -13.07
CA ASP A 72 0.78 -1.05 -13.98
C ASP A 72 2.11 -1.41 -13.30
N THR A 73 2.85 -2.32 -13.94
CA THR A 73 4.12 -2.82 -13.40
C THR A 73 5.19 -1.75 -13.27
N ASP A 74 5.26 -0.81 -14.21
CA ASP A 74 6.29 0.23 -14.23
C ASP A 74 6.07 1.19 -13.06
N ARG A 75 4.81 1.55 -12.81
CA ARG A 75 4.44 2.36 -11.66
C ARG A 75 4.70 1.62 -10.35
N PHE A 76 4.26 0.38 -10.23
CA PHE A 76 4.46 -0.40 -9.00
C PHE A 76 5.94 -0.52 -8.61
N PHE A 77 6.81 -0.87 -9.57
CA PHE A 77 8.23 -1.03 -9.30
C PHE A 77 9.00 0.29 -9.29
N GLY A 78 8.48 1.34 -9.92
CA GLY A 78 9.10 2.65 -9.99
C GLY A 78 8.85 3.54 -8.77
N ASP A 79 7.82 3.26 -7.98
CA ASP A 79 7.44 4.07 -6.83
C ASP A 79 7.85 3.40 -5.49
N PRO A 80 8.78 4.02 -4.73
CA PRO A 80 9.22 3.52 -3.42
C PRO A 80 8.10 3.32 -2.39
N PHE A 81 6.98 4.01 -2.54
CA PHE A 81 5.79 3.87 -1.69
C PHE A 81 5.33 2.42 -1.62
N PHE A 82 5.19 1.75 -2.77
CA PHE A 82 4.73 0.35 -2.80
C PHE A 82 5.71 -0.60 -2.12
N GLY A 83 7.01 -0.37 -2.32
CA GLY A 83 8.05 -1.16 -1.62
C GLY A 83 7.93 -1.09 -0.10
N SER A 84 7.65 0.11 0.43
CA SER A 84 7.46 0.36 1.85
C SER A 84 6.19 -0.34 2.38
N ILE A 85 5.07 -0.22 1.66
CA ILE A 85 3.80 -0.91 1.98
C ILE A 85 4.01 -2.44 2.02
N VAL A 86 4.63 -3.01 0.97
CA VAL A 86 4.88 -4.46 0.87
C VAL A 86 5.77 -4.94 2.03
N ALA A 87 6.80 -4.17 2.39
CA ALA A 87 7.66 -4.51 3.52
C ALA A 87 6.89 -4.56 4.85
N GLY A 88 6.03 -3.56 5.10
CA GLY A 88 5.18 -3.54 6.30
C GLY A 88 4.20 -4.71 6.36
N ILE A 89 3.53 -5.02 5.26
CA ILE A 89 2.63 -6.19 5.16
C ILE A 89 3.41 -7.48 5.40
N SER A 90 4.57 -7.64 4.71
CA SER A 90 5.38 -8.85 4.78
C SER A 90 5.91 -9.12 6.19
N GLN A 91 6.21 -8.07 6.97
CA GLN A 91 6.62 -8.21 8.36
C GLN A 91 5.53 -8.90 9.20
N VAL A 92 4.28 -8.43 9.11
CA VAL A 92 3.15 -8.99 9.89
C VAL A 92 2.78 -10.40 9.40
N ILE A 93 2.76 -10.61 8.08
CA ILE A 93 2.46 -11.92 7.51
C ILE A 93 3.53 -12.95 7.85
N GLY A 94 4.81 -12.55 7.90
CA GLY A 94 5.93 -13.42 8.27
C GLY A 94 5.85 -13.95 9.71
N GLU A 95 5.16 -13.24 10.61
CA GLU A 95 4.90 -13.67 11.99
C GLU A 95 3.61 -14.49 12.14
N SER A 96 2.87 -14.71 11.05
CA SER A 96 1.60 -15.43 11.01
C SER A 96 1.70 -16.79 10.30
N ASP A 97 0.63 -17.58 10.36
CA ASP A 97 0.50 -18.81 9.57
C ASP A 97 0.10 -18.56 8.10
N TYR A 98 -0.05 -17.32 7.69
CA TYR A 98 -0.49 -16.94 6.35
C TYR A 98 0.70 -16.78 5.38
N VAL A 99 0.41 -16.96 4.11
CA VAL A 99 1.30 -16.56 3.01
C VAL A 99 0.62 -15.45 2.21
N MET A 100 1.41 -14.58 1.59
CA MET A 100 0.92 -13.51 0.74
C MET A 100 1.16 -13.85 -0.73
N ASN A 101 0.11 -13.78 -1.53
CA ASN A 101 0.16 -13.81 -3.00
C ASN A 101 0.01 -12.39 -3.52
N MET A 102 0.98 -11.91 -4.30
CA MET A 102 0.90 -10.59 -4.91
C MET A 102 0.27 -10.70 -6.31
N LEU A 103 -0.72 -9.86 -6.58
CA LEU A 103 -1.45 -9.78 -7.84
C LEU A 103 -1.40 -8.32 -8.34
N ILE A 104 -0.66 -8.09 -9.41
CA ILE A 104 -0.69 -6.83 -10.14
C ILE A 104 -1.83 -6.97 -11.16
N ALA A 105 -2.87 -6.16 -11.03
CA ALA A 105 -4.14 -6.34 -11.71
C ALA A 105 -4.56 -5.06 -12.45
N THR A 106 -3.94 -4.82 -13.59
CA THR A 106 -4.44 -3.85 -14.59
C THR A 106 -5.78 -4.32 -15.18
N ASP A 107 -6.48 -3.46 -15.88
CA ASP A 107 -7.83 -3.73 -16.44
C ASP A 107 -7.95 -5.09 -17.13
N ASP A 108 -6.98 -5.48 -17.95
CA ASP A 108 -6.96 -6.77 -18.66
C ASP A 108 -6.72 -7.97 -17.73
N ALA A 109 -5.95 -7.78 -16.65
CA ALA A 109 -5.63 -8.82 -15.67
C ALA A 109 -6.69 -8.94 -14.57
N SER A 110 -7.53 -7.93 -14.38
CA SER A 110 -8.52 -7.83 -13.30
C SER A 110 -9.53 -8.98 -13.29
N ALA A 111 -9.98 -9.43 -14.46
CA ALA A 111 -10.90 -10.57 -14.59
C ALA A 111 -10.28 -11.88 -14.13
N LYS A 112 -8.99 -12.12 -14.44
CA LYS A 112 -8.25 -13.31 -14.01
C LYS A 112 -8.00 -13.27 -12.49
N ALA A 113 -7.59 -12.10 -11.97
CA ALA A 113 -7.39 -11.90 -10.54
C ALA A 113 -8.69 -12.16 -9.77
N LEU A 114 -9.82 -11.61 -10.23
CA LEU A 114 -11.12 -11.83 -9.61
C LEU A 114 -11.54 -13.31 -9.66
N GLY A 115 -11.30 -13.99 -10.79
CA GLY A 115 -11.54 -15.44 -10.91
C GLY A 115 -10.72 -16.26 -9.91
N TYR A 116 -9.44 -15.93 -9.73
CA TYR A 116 -8.57 -16.55 -8.75
C TYR A 116 -9.07 -16.35 -7.32
N LEU A 117 -9.47 -15.13 -6.98
CA LEU A 117 -9.97 -14.79 -5.64
C LEU A 117 -11.33 -15.46 -5.36
N ARG A 118 -12.26 -15.46 -6.32
CA ARG A 118 -13.55 -16.16 -6.24
C ARG A 118 -13.43 -17.67 -6.14
N GLY A 119 -12.37 -18.23 -6.68
CA GLY A 119 -12.08 -19.67 -6.64
C GLY A 119 -11.72 -20.19 -5.25
N GLY A 120 -11.75 -19.36 -4.20
CA GLY A 120 -11.40 -19.76 -2.85
C GLY A 120 -9.90 -20.04 -2.68
N SER A 121 -9.05 -19.35 -3.45
CA SER A 121 -7.58 -19.50 -3.39
C SER A 121 -6.96 -18.71 -2.25
N VAL A 122 -7.70 -17.76 -1.66
CA VAL A 122 -7.28 -16.91 -0.54
C VAL A 122 -8.43 -16.72 0.45
N ASP A 123 -8.10 -16.39 1.69
CA ASP A 123 -9.07 -16.14 2.75
C ASP A 123 -9.49 -14.67 2.83
N GLY A 124 -8.66 -13.76 2.30
CA GLY A 124 -8.92 -12.33 2.25
C GLY A 124 -7.92 -11.59 1.37
N ALA A 125 -8.12 -10.30 1.20
CA ALA A 125 -7.25 -9.46 0.37
C ALA A 125 -6.93 -8.10 1.00
N ILE A 126 -5.76 -7.57 0.66
CA ILE A 126 -5.38 -6.18 0.85
C ILE A 126 -5.32 -5.55 -0.53
N VAL A 127 -5.93 -4.38 -0.71
CA VAL A 127 -5.83 -3.59 -1.94
C VAL A 127 -4.96 -2.37 -1.66
N ALA A 128 -3.78 -2.30 -2.29
CA ALA A 128 -2.86 -1.18 -2.14
C ALA A 128 -2.98 -0.28 -3.37
N SER A 129 -3.42 0.95 -3.16
CA SER A 129 -3.81 1.88 -4.22
C SER A 129 -5.14 1.51 -4.90
N HIS A 130 -5.87 2.50 -5.39
CA HIS A 130 -7.07 2.30 -6.22
C HIS A 130 -7.51 3.63 -6.83
N HIS A 131 -8.17 3.54 -7.96
CA HIS A 131 -8.78 4.66 -8.65
C HIS A 131 -10.31 4.70 -8.43
N THR A 132 -10.92 5.86 -8.57
CA THR A 132 -12.38 6.02 -8.43
C THR A 132 -13.17 5.26 -9.51
N SER A 133 -12.50 4.91 -10.60
CA SER A 133 -13.04 4.12 -11.73
C SER A 133 -12.92 2.61 -11.57
N ASP A 134 -12.21 2.12 -10.54
CA ASP A 134 -11.90 0.70 -10.35
C ASP A 134 -13.11 -0.13 -9.91
N THR A 135 -14.01 -0.43 -10.85
CA THR A 135 -15.16 -1.32 -10.58
C THR A 135 -14.77 -2.74 -10.17
N PHE A 136 -13.54 -3.14 -10.48
CA PHE A 136 -12.96 -4.41 -10.05
C PHE A 136 -12.82 -4.47 -8.53
N VAL A 137 -12.37 -3.39 -7.91
CA VAL A 137 -12.14 -3.29 -6.46
C VAL A 137 -13.46 -3.44 -5.69
N ASP A 138 -14.55 -2.84 -6.19
CA ASP A 138 -15.89 -3.01 -5.62
C ASP A 138 -16.33 -4.47 -5.63
N ARG A 139 -16.15 -5.16 -6.76
CA ARG A 139 -16.49 -6.59 -6.92
C ARG A 139 -15.63 -7.52 -6.07
N LEU A 140 -14.41 -7.10 -5.76
CA LEU A 140 -13.52 -7.85 -4.87
C LEU A 140 -14.05 -7.87 -3.43
N ALA A 141 -14.46 -6.72 -2.92
CA ALA A 141 -15.01 -6.60 -1.57
C ALA A 141 -16.30 -7.39 -1.35
N ASP A 142 -17.05 -7.69 -2.43
CA ASP A 142 -18.23 -8.56 -2.41
C ASP A 142 -17.85 -10.06 -2.41
N THR A 143 -16.57 -10.39 -2.56
CA THR A 143 -16.11 -11.77 -2.77
C THR A 143 -15.38 -12.35 -1.56
N VAL A 144 -14.49 -11.58 -0.96
CA VAL A 144 -13.68 -11.95 0.21
C VAL A 144 -13.56 -10.75 1.16
N PRO A 145 -13.23 -10.94 2.44
CA PRO A 145 -12.85 -9.84 3.32
C PRO A 145 -11.71 -9.02 2.73
N VAL A 146 -11.87 -7.70 2.68
CA VAL A 146 -10.89 -6.77 2.09
C VAL A 146 -10.51 -5.68 3.09
N VAL A 147 -9.23 -5.33 3.11
CA VAL A 147 -8.73 -4.09 3.72
C VAL A 147 -8.11 -3.22 2.64
N PHE A 148 -8.55 -1.98 2.54
CA PHE A 148 -8.03 -1.02 1.57
C PHE A 148 -6.86 -0.23 2.14
N GLY A 149 -5.83 -0.03 1.34
CA GLY A 149 -4.78 0.96 1.55
C GLY A 149 -5.18 2.27 0.89
N GLY A 150 -5.56 3.23 1.72
CA GLY A 150 -6.22 4.46 1.32
C GLY A 150 -7.74 4.38 1.45
N ARG A 151 -8.37 5.54 1.64
CA ARG A 151 -9.83 5.68 1.72
C ARG A 151 -10.46 5.28 0.38
N PRO A 152 -11.40 4.32 0.35
CA PRO A 152 -12.12 3.99 -0.88
C PRO A 152 -12.84 5.22 -1.46
N ALA A 153 -12.93 5.29 -2.79
CA ALA A 153 -13.66 6.37 -3.48
C ALA A 153 -15.13 6.45 -3.02
N ARG A 154 -15.71 5.29 -2.77
CA ARG A 154 -17.04 5.12 -2.18
C ARG A 154 -16.93 4.23 -0.94
N VAL A 155 -16.96 4.84 0.24
CA VAL A 155 -16.97 4.10 1.51
C VAL A 155 -18.34 3.47 1.73
N ARG A 156 -18.39 2.14 1.92
CA ARG A 156 -19.61 1.39 2.25
C ARG A 156 -19.63 1.02 3.74
N PRO A 157 -20.80 0.84 4.34
CA PRO A 157 -20.86 0.28 5.69
C PRO A 157 -20.17 -1.09 5.76
N GLY A 158 -19.19 -1.22 6.66
CA GLY A 158 -18.42 -2.44 6.82
C GLY A 158 -17.11 -2.49 6.02
N ASP A 159 -16.81 -1.51 5.16
CA ASP A 159 -15.49 -1.42 4.53
C ASP A 159 -14.40 -1.18 5.57
N HIS A 160 -13.29 -1.87 5.41
CA HIS A 160 -12.10 -1.71 6.25
C HIS A 160 -11.01 -1.01 5.45
N TYR A 161 -10.44 0.05 5.99
CA TYR A 161 -9.31 0.73 5.33
C TYR A 161 -8.34 1.36 6.31
N VAL A 162 -7.10 1.46 5.87
CA VAL A 162 -6.03 2.20 6.54
C VAL A 162 -5.53 3.26 5.59
N ASP A 163 -5.61 4.52 6.02
CA ASP A 163 -5.16 5.67 5.23
C ASP A 163 -4.22 6.55 6.06
N VAL A 164 -3.63 7.54 5.43
CA VAL A 164 -2.99 8.67 6.11
C VAL A 164 -3.91 9.89 6.00
N ASP A 165 -3.70 10.89 6.86
CA ASP A 165 -4.47 12.14 6.75
C ASP A 165 -3.94 12.99 5.60
N ASN A 166 -4.33 12.60 4.37
CA ASN A 166 -3.90 13.24 3.14
C ASN A 166 -4.30 14.72 3.07
N ALA A 167 -5.51 15.05 3.53
CA ALA A 167 -5.98 16.44 3.53
C ALA A 167 -5.18 17.29 4.53
N GLN A 168 -4.96 16.78 5.74
CA GLN A 168 -4.15 17.47 6.74
C GLN A 168 -2.70 17.61 6.27
N GLY A 169 -2.10 16.57 5.66
CA GLY A 169 -0.76 16.66 5.09
C GLY A 169 -0.65 17.73 4.00
N GLY A 170 -1.65 17.88 3.12
CA GLY A 170 -1.73 18.96 2.13
C GLY A 170 -1.86 20.33 2.77
N ARG A 171 -2.64 20.45 3.86
CA ARG A 171 -2.76 21.69 4.66
C ARG A 171 -1.43 22.06 5.30
N ASP A 172 -0.76 21.09 5.93
CA ASP A 172 0.50 21.33 6.62
C ASP A 172 1.62 21.74 5.67
N ALA A 173 1.71 21.08 4.50
CA ALA A 173 2.63 21.49 3.44
C ALA A 173 2.40 22.93 2.97
N THR A 174 1.13 23.32 2.81
CA THR A 174 0.77 24.65 2.35
C THR A 174 1.05 25.72 3.41
N ARG A 175 0.67 25.48 4.67
CA ARG A 175 0.99 26.37 5.79
C ARG A 175 2.48 26.54 5.96
N TYR A 176 3.26 25.47 5.88
CA TYR A 176 4.71 25.50 5.94
C TYR A 176 5.31 26.50 4.93
N LEU A 177 4.81 26.49 3.68
CA LEU A 177 5.26 27.44 2.65
C LEU A 177 4.81 28.88 2.95
N LEU A 178 3.58 29.07 3.43
CA LEU A 178 3.04 30.39 3.78
C LEU A 178 3.77 31.01 4.98
N ASP A 179 4.12 30.22 5.99
CA ASP A 179 4.85 30.67 7.20
C ASP A 179 6.27 31.16 6.84
N ARG A 180 6.83 30.66 5.73
CA ARG A 180 8.10 31.14 5.16
C ARG A 180 7.97 32.34 4.25
N GLY A 181 6.77 32.91 4.16
CA GLY A 181 6.50 34.16 3.43
C GLY A 181 6.19 33.97 1.95
N HIS A 182 6.10 32.73 1.47
CA HIS A 182 5.70 32.49 0.08
C HIS A 182 4.21 32.78 -0.08
N ARG A 183 3.83 33.61 -1.06
CA ARG A 183 2.42 33.98 -1.33
C ARG A 183 1.97 33.61 -2.76
N ARG A 184 2.89 33.27 -3.64
CA ARG A 184 2.62 32.84 -5.02
C ARG A 184 2.87 31.36 -5.12
N LEU A 185 1.87 30.58 -4.72
CA LEU A 185 1.97 29.12 -4.60
C LEU A 185 1.36 28.43 -5.82
N ALA A 186 2.07 27.45 -6.36
CA ALA A 186 1.54 26.50 -7.32
C ALA A 186 1.50 25.10 -6.73
N THR A 187 0.73 24.21 -7.33
CA THR A 187 0.73 22.78 -6.97
C THR A 187 0.80 21.88 -8.18
N ILE A 188 1.56 20.80 -8.04
CA ILE A 188 1.51 19.62 -8.91
C ILE A 188 0.69 18.60 -8.16
N ALA A 189 -0.60 18.54 -8.45
CA ALA A 189 -1.55 17.65 -7.82
C ALA A 189 -1.33 16.19 -8.26
N GLY A 190 -1.75 15.24 -7.44
CA GLY A 190 -1.84 13.83 -7.84
C GLY A 190 -2.96 13.58 -8.85
N PRO A 191 -3.14 12.32 -9.30
CA PRO A 191 -4.24 11.95 -10.19
C PRO A 191 -5.60 12.39 -9.64
N ALA A 192 -6.44 12.96 -10.50
CA ALA A 192 -7.75 13.49 -10.13
C ALA A 192 -8.78 12.38 -9.81
N ASP A 193 -8.45 11.15 -10.11
CA ASP A 193 -9.26 9.95 -9.85
C ASP A 193 -8.73 9.09 -8.70
N MET A 194 -7.73 9.57 -7.96
CA MET A 194 -7.21 8.90 -6.75
C MET A 194 -7.55 9.70 -5.50
N PRO A 195 -8.20 9.11 -4.48
CA PRO A 195 -8.57 9.81 -3.25
C PRO A 195 -7.41 10.56 -2.59
N ALA A 196 -6.21 9.97 -2.53
CA ALA A 196 -5.03 10.62 -1.98
C ALA A 196 -4.66 11.92 -2.73
N GLY A 197 -4.70 11.90 -4.08
CA GLY A 197 -4.45 13.09 -4.90
C GLY A 197 -5.50 14.17 -4.69
N ILE A 198 -6.77 13.77 -4.65
CA ILE A 198 -7.90 14.68 -4.39
C ILE A 198 -7.78 15.35 -3.02
N ASP A 199 -7.51 14.56 -1.98
CA ASP A 199 -7.47 15.05 -0.60
C ASP A 199 -6.26 15.96 -0.35
N ARG A 200 -5.08 15.65 -0.89
CA ARG A 200 -3.89 16.52 -0.82
C ARG A 200 -4.13 17.87 -1.51
N LEU A 201 -4.75 17.84 -2.70
CA LEU A 201 -5.12 19.07 -3.41
C LEU A 201 -6.18 19.88 -2.65
N GLN A 202 -7.16 19.20 -2.03
CA GLN A 202 -8.17 19.87 -1.24
C GLN A 202 -7.54 20.59 -0.04
N GLY A 203 -6.63 19.93 0.69
CA GLY A 203 -5.90 20.53 1.80
C GLY A 203 -5.11 21.77 1.38
N PHE A 204 -4.45 21.74 0.21
CA PHE A 204 -3.75 22.89 -0.36
C PHE A 204 -4.71 24.06 -0.64
N ARG A 205 -5.85 23.79 -1.28
CA ARG A 205 -6.84 24.83 -1.61
C ARG A 205 -7.50 25.43 -0.39
N ASP A 206 -7.82 24.61 0.61
CA ASP A 206 -8.45 25.07 1.85
C ASP A 206 -7.60 26.13 2.55
N VAL A 207 -6.29 25.86 2.71
CA VAL A 207 -5.38 26.79 3.37
C VAL A 207 -5.22 28.08 2.58
N LEU A 208 -5.11 28.03 1.26
CA LEU A 208 -5.06 29.25 0.44
C LEU A 208 -6.35 30.06 0.57
N ALA A 209 -7.53 29.40 0.58
CA ALA A 209 -8.81 30.10 0.74
C ALA A 209 -8.94 30.74 2.13
N GLU A 210 -8.46 30.10 3.21
CA GLU A 210 -8.41 30.65 4.56
C GLU A 210 -7.57 31.93 4.62
N GLU A 211 -6.52 32.02 3.81
CA GLU A 211 -5.62 33.19 3.70
C GLU A 211 -6.05 34.21 2.63
N GLY A 212 -7.18 34.00 1.96
CA GLY A 212 -7.67 34.85 0.88
C GLY A 212 -6.77 34.86 -0.35
N LEU A 213 -6.05 33.76 -0.59
CA LEU A 213 -5.13 33.58 -1.71
C LEU A 213 -5.71 32.60 -2.72
N GLU A 214 -5.30 32.78 -3.98
CA GLU A 214 -5.56 31.81 -5.05
C GLU A 214 -4.24 31.16 -5.50
N PRO A 215 -4.25 29.87 -5.91
CA PRO A 215 -3.07 29.26 -6.49
C PRO A 215 -2.68 29.97 -7.79
N VAL A 216 -1.38 30.24 -7.99
CA VAL A 216 -0.92 30.82 -9.27
C VAL A 216 -0.95 29.80 -10.41
N ALA A 217 -0.90 28.52 -10.10
CA ALA A 217 -1.13 27.44 -11.05
C ALA A 217 -1.51 26.14 -10.30
N VAL A 218 -2.35 25.32 -10.94
CA VAL A 218 -2.69 23.98 -10.51
C VAL A 218 -2.55 23.07 -11.72
N GLU A 219 -1.58 22.16 -11.69
CA GLU A 219 -1.37 21.17 -12.74
C GLU A 219 -1.49 19.76 -12.17
N ASN A 220 -2.03 18.84 -12.94
CA ASN A 220 -2.13 17.44 -12.54
C ASN A 220 -0.88 16.66 -13.00
N GLY A 221 -0.30 15.90 -12.09
CA GLY A 221 0.62 14.81 -12.36
C GLY A 221 -0.10 13.47 -12.17
N ASP A 222 0.70 12.39 -12.18
CA ASP A 222 0.24 11.00 -12.11
C ASP A 222 1.00 10.19 -11.06
N PHE A 223 1.61 10.89 -10.09
CA PHE A 223 2.54 10.36 -9.09
C PHE A 223 3.84 9.79 -9.67
N THR A 224 4.14 10.04 -10.95
CA THR A 224 5.43 9.68 -11.56
C THR A 224 6.37 10.89 -11.64
N GLU A 225 7.67 10.61 -11.80
CA GLU A 225 8.66 11.65 -12.06
C GLU A 225 8.39 12.37 -13.38
N ALA A 226 8.05 11.63 -14.43
CA ALA A 226 7.74 12.17 -15.75
C ALA A 226 6.53 13.11 -15.70
N GLY A 227 5.44 12.66 -15.07
CA GLY A 227 4.24 13.49 -14.90
C GLY A 227 4.48 14.74 -14.07
N GLY A 228 5.34 14.65 -13.05
CA GLY A 228 5.79 15.81 -12.26
C GLY A 228 6.59 16.82 -13.09
N ALA A 229 7.51 16.33 -13.94
CA ALA A 229 8.30 17.18 -14.83
C ALA A 229 7.42 17.87 -15.88
N ASP A 230 6.49 17.14 -16.50
CA ASP A 230 5.59 17.69 -17.50
C ASP A 230 4.62 18.70 -16.90
N ALA A 231 4.10 18.46 -15.68
CA ALA A 231 3.27 19.44 -14.98
C ALA A 231 4.04 20.72 -14.68
N MET A 232 5.28 20.63 -14.19
CA MET A 232 6.10 21.80 -13.93
C MET A 232 6.46 22.56 -15.22
N ARG A 233 6.75 21.86 -16.32
CA ARG A 233 6.97 22.48 -17.63
C ARG A 233 5.74 23.29 -18.09
N ARG A 234 4.52 22.75 -17.90
CA ARG A 234 3.27 23.48 -18.21
C ARG A 234 3.12 24.74 -17.39
N ILE A 235 3.43 24.69 -16.08
CA ILE A 235 3.43 25.87 -15.20
C ILE A 235 4.38 26.92 -15.74
N LEU A 236 5.63 26.56 -16.02
CA LEU A 236 6.66 27.51 -16.48
C LEU A 236 6.38 28.05 -17.90
N ALA A 237 5.89 27.19 -18.81
CA ALA A 237 5.53 27.60 -20.18
C ALA A 237 4.36 28.59 -20.23
N SER A 238 3.50 28.63 -19.19
CA SER A 238 2.44 29.65 -19.08
C SER A 238 2.95 31.05 -18.74
N GLY A 239 4.27 31.23 -18.53
CA GLY A 239 4.87 32.47 -18.10
C GLY A 239 4.76 32.76 -16.60
N VAL A 240 4.25 31.83 -15.82
CA VAL A 240 4.13 31.94 -14.36
C VAL A 240 5.36 31.30 -13.70
N LEU A 241 6.13 32.13 -12.95
CA LEU A 241 7.15 31.62 -12.04
C LEU A 241 6.56 31.64 -10.61
N PRO A 242 6.21 30.49 -10.01
CA PRO A 242 5.73 30.45 -8.62
C PRO A 242 6.88 30.77 -7.66
N ALA A 243 6.57 31.31 -6.47
CA ALA A 243 7.55 31.43 -5.39
C ALA A 243 7.78 30.08 -4.70
N ALA A 244 6.75 29.24 -4.66
CA ALA A 244 6.86 27.87 -4.12
C ALA A 244 5.88 26.91 -4.82
N VAL A 245 6.25 25.63 -4.80
CA VAL A 245 5.47 24.52 -5.38
C VAL A 245 5.26 23.45 -4.33
N PHE A 246 4.00 23.06 -4.13
CA PHE A 246 3.66 21.81 -3.46
C PHE A 246 3.46 20.70 -4.50
N ALA A 247 4.33 19.72 -4.51
CA ALA A 247 4.21 18.52 -5.33
C ALA A 247 3.60 17.40 -4.47
N ALA A 248 2.51 16.80 -4.93
CA ALA A 248 1.76 15.82 -4.18
C ALA A 248 2.47 14.45 -4.03
N SER A 249 3.72 14.29 -4.50
CA SER A 249 4.64 13.18 -4.17
C SER A 249 6.11 13.61 -4.36
N ASP A 250 7.01 12.88 -3.71
CA ASP A 250 8.47 13.10 -3.87
C ASP A 250 8.94 12.80 -5.30
N LEU A 251 8.35 11.81 -5.95
CA LEU A 251 8.64 11.51 -7.36
C LEU A 251 8.28 12.68 -8.27
N MET A 252 7.10 13.27 -8.09
CA MET A 252 6.71 14.45 -8.86
C MET A 252 7.57 15.66 -8.51
N ALA A 253 7.99 15.81 -7.24
CA ALA A 253 8.94 16.86 -6.85
C ALA A 253 10.30 16.70 -7.55
N ARG A 254 10.80 15.47 -7.71
CA ARG A 254 12.01 15.18 -8.49
C ARG A 254 11.85 15.59 -9.95
N GLY A 255 10.71 15.29 -10.54
CA GLY A 255 10.36 15.76 -11.88
C GLY A 255 10.32 17.28 -11.98
N ALA A 256 9.71 17.96 -10.98
CA ALA A 256 9.68 19.42 -10.91
C ALA A 256 11.09 20.02 -10.83
N TYR A 257 12.02 19.41 -10.08
CA TYR A 257 13.42 19.84 -10.03
C TYR A 257 14.07 19.80 -11.42
N THR A 258 13.83 18.73 -12.17
CA THR A 258 14.34 18.58 -13.53
C THR A 258 13.83 19.70 -14.43
N ALA A 259 12.52 19.96 -14.44
CA ALA A 259 11.92 21.01 -15.25
C ALA A 259 12.36 22.41 -14.83
N LEU A 260 12.48 22.70 -13.52
CA LEU A 260 12.99 23.98 -13.04
C LEU A 260 14.40 24.27 -13.60
N ARG A 261 15.31 23.30 -13.53
CA ARG A 261 16.67 23.44 -14.05
C ARG A 261 16.72 23.60 -15.56
N GLU A 262 15.88 22.89 -16.30
CA GLU A 262 15.74 23.08 -17.77
C GLU A 262 15.38 24.51 -18.14
N TYR A 263 14.61 25.20 -17.29
CA TYR A 263 14.23 26.62 -17.48
C TYR A 263 15.17 27.58 -16.78
N GLY A 264 16.30 27.13 -16.24
CA GLY A 264 17.35 27.99 -15.64
C GLY A 264 17.04 28.40 -14.19
N HIS A 265 16.13 27.72 -13.49
CA HIS A 265 15.79 27.99 -12.09
C HIS A 265 16.35 26.91 -11.17
N GLU A 266 16.88 27.30 -10.03
CA GLU A 266 17.40 26.37 -9.02
C GLU A 266 16.33 26.09 -7.96
N PRO A 267 15.95 24.80 -7.78
CA PRO A 267 15.04 24.39 -6.69
C PRO A 267 15.60 24.81 -5.31
N GLY A 268 14.73 25.28 -4.43
CA GLY A 268 15.10 25.72 -3.07
C GLY A 268 15.68 27.12 -3.00
N ARG A 269 16.21 27.66 -4.11
CA ARG A 269 16.75 29.02 -4.18
C ARG A 269 15.80 29.98 -4.91
N ASP A 270 15.43 29.62 -6.12
CA ASP A 270 14.59 30.48 -7.00
C ASP A 270 13.10 30.09 -6.82
N VAL A 271 12.82 28.84 -6.58
CA VAL A 271 11.50 28.28 -6.32
C VAL A 271 11.60 27.28 -5.16
N ALA A 272 10.93 27.56 -4.05
CA ALA A 272 10.81 26.58 -2.96
C ALA A 272 9.96 25.38 -3.41
N VAL A 273 10.36 24.18 -3.02
CA VAL A 273 9.62 22.96 -3.37
C VAL A 273 9.42 22.10 -2.14
N ILE A 274 8.17 21.71 -1.89
CA ILE A 274 7.83 20.73 -0.85
C ILE A 274 7.15 19.51 -1.51
N GLY A 275 7.55 18.31 -1.09
CA GLY A 275 7.03 17.04 -1.56
C GLY A 275 6.04 16.38 -0.60
N PHE A 276 5.78 15.11 -0.85
CA PHE A 276 4.98 14.22 0.00
C PHE A 276 5.54 12.81 -0.15
N ASP A 277 5.62 12.02 0.91
CA ASP A 277 5.99 10.61 1.13
C ASP A 277 7.16 10.43 2.11
N ASP A 278 8.17 11.30 2.07
CA ASP A 278 9.48 11.15 2.72
C ASP A 278 10.18 9.84 2.31
N SER A 279 10.16 9.59 1.02
CA SER A 279 10.83 8.45 0.41
C SER A 279 12.34 8.68 0.28
N ALA A 280 13.09 7.63 -0.11
CA ALA A 280 14.53 7.76 -0.41
C ALA A 280 14.82 8.81 -1.49
N VAL A 281 13.84 9.13 -2.33
CA VAL A 281 13.94 10.20 -3.32
C VAL A 281 14.24 11.55 -2.66
N ALA A 282 13.53 11.88 -1.57
CA ALA A 282 13.66 13.17 -0.89
C ALA A 282 15.10 13.46 -0.43
N THR A 283 15.80 12.44 0.05
CA THR A 283 17.19 12.58 0.52
C THR A 283 18.23 12.55 -0.61
N SER A 284 17.87 12.02 -1.78
CA SER A 284 18.77 11.92 -2.94
C SER A 284 18.83 13.20 -3.78
N LEU A 285 17.89 14.12 -3.59
CA LEU A 285 17.84 15.39 -4.33
C LEU A 285 18.85 16.41 -3.80
N VAL A 286 19.20 17.37 -4.66
CA VAL A 286 20.08 18.50 -4.31
C VAL A 286 19.39 19.80 -4.75
N PRO A 287 19.03 20.65 -3.78
CA PRO A 287 19.02 20.42 -2.33
C PRO A 287 18.09 19.29 -1.95
N SER A 288 18.33 18.66 -0.78
CA SER A 288 17.44 17.61 -0.27
C SER A 288 16.03 18.16 -0.03
N LEU A 289 15.03 17.37 -0.35
CA LEU A 289 13.63 17.79 -0.42
C LEU A 289 12.97 17.83 0.98
N THR A 290 12.45 18.99 1.34
CA THR A 290 11.45 19.15 2.40
C THR A 290 10.18 18.44 1.95
N THR A 291 9.58 17.62 2.79
CA THR A 291 8.46 16.76 2.40
C THR A 291 7.53 16.44 3.56
N VAL A 292 6.32 16.04 3.25
CA VAL A 292 5.39 15.47 4.23
C VAL A 292 5.66 13.96 4.32
N ARG A 293 6.08 13.50 5.50
CA ARG A 293 6.22 12.06 5.75
C ARG A 293 4.87 11.42 5.92
N GLN A 294 4.60 10.38 5.11
CA GLN A 294 3.55 9.41 5.38
C GLN A 294 4.19 8.10 5.87
N PRO A 295 3.66 7.49 6.94
CA PRO A 295 4.25 6.27 7.51
C PRO A 295 3.83 5.02 6.72
N SER A 296 4.27 4.92 5.44
CA SER A 296 3.85 3.88 4.49
C SER A 296 4.12 2.46 5.00
N HIS A 297 5.27 2.25 5.68
CA HIS A 297 5.60 0.96 6.27
C HIS A 297 4.59 0.58 7.37
N ASP A 298 4.28 1.51 8.28
CA ASP A 298 3.31 1.28 9.35
C ASP A 298 1.89 1.15 8.81
N GLN A 299 1.56 1.85 7.72
CA GLN A 299 0.31 1.67 6.99
C GLN A 299 0.18 0.22 6.48
N GLY A 300 1.24 -0.32 5.86
CA GLY A 300 1.30 -1.72 5.44
C GLY A 300 1.11 -2.69 6.60
N ARG A 301 1.80 -2.47 7.73
CA ARG A 301 1.64 -3.28 8.94
C ARG A 301 0.21 -3.24 9.48
N GLN A 302 -0.37 -2.06 9.55
CA GLN A 302 -1.74 -1.88 10.05
C GLN A 302 -2.78 -2.55 9.16
N MET A 303 -2.62 -2.47 7.83
CA MET A 303 -3.50 -3.18 6.89
C MET A 303 -3.47 -4.69 7.10
N ALA A 304 -2.27 -5.27 7.22
CA ALA A 304 -2.12 -6.71 7.45
C ALA A 304 -2.69 -7.13 8.80
N THR A 305 -2.43 -6.37 9.86
CA THR A 305 -2.97 -6.63 11.20
C THR A 305 -4.50 -6.60 11.18
N MET A 306 -5.09 -5.55 10.58
CA MET A 306 -6.54 -5.39 10.46
C MET A 306 -7.17 -6.56 9.68
N LEU A 307 -6.55 -6.99 8.55
CA LEU A 307 -7.06 -8.12 7.79
C LEU A 307 -7.01 -9.42 8.60
N LEU A 308 -5.91 -9.70 9.30
CA LEU A 308 -5.79 -10.90 10.14
C LEU A 308 -6.80 -10.89 11.30
N ASP A 309 -7.11 -9.72 11.87
CA ASP A 309 -8.14 -9.58 12.89
C ASP A 309 -9.53 -9.87 12.34
N VAL A 310 -9.86 -9.34 11.17
CA VAL A 310 -11.12 -9.63 10.47
C VAL A 310 -11.26 -11.13 10.18
N LEU A 311 -10.20 -11.76 9.64
CA LEU A 311 -10.19 -13.18 9.33
C LEU A 311 -10.29 -14.09 10.56
N ALA A 312 -9.81 -13.62 11.70
CA ALA A 312 -9.93 -14.31 12.98
C ALA A 312 -11.25 -14.02 13.72
N GLY A 313 -12.13 -13.19 13.18
CA GLY A 313 -13.36 -12.76 13.82
C GLY A 313 -13.13 -11.91 15.08
N ARG A 314 -11.97 -11.30 15.22
CA ARG A 314 -11.67 -10.36 16.32
C ARG A 314 -12.29 -8.99 16.00
N ALA A 315 -12.77 -8.31 17.04
CA ALA A 315 -13.25 -6.94 16.87
C ALA A 315 -12.09 -6.02 16.49
N THR A 316 -12.27 -5.27 15.41
CA THR A 316 -11.31 -4.27 14.94
C THR A 316 -12.07 -3.01 14.51
N ALA A 317 -11.40 -1.85 14.56
CA ALA A 317 -11.94 -0.64 13.97
C ALA A 317 -12.01 -0.81 12.44
N ASN A 318 -13.06 -0.29 11.82
CA ASN A 318 -13.19 -0.35 10.36
C ASN A 318 -12.22 0.60 9.65
N THR A 319 -11.75 1.63 10.35
CA THR A 319 -10.92 2.68 9.78
C THR A 319 -9.74 2.98 10.72
N ALA A 320 -8.56 3.13 10.15
CA ALA A 320 -7.40 3.69 10.82
C ALA A 320 -6.81 4.80 9.93
N ILE A 321 -6.66 6.00 10.50
CA ILE A 321 -6.03 7.15 9.84
C ILE A 321 -4.72 7.43 10.57
N LEU A 322 -3.61 7.33 9.85
CA LEU A 322 -2.28 7.57 10.38
C LEU A 322 -1.91 9.05 10.20
N PRO A 323 -1.26 9.68 11.19
CA PRO A 323 -0.82 11.06 11.06
C PRO A 323 0.32 11.20 10.06
N THR A 324 0.45 12.41 9.51
CA THR A 324 1.57 12.84 8.69
C THR A 324 2.46 13.82 9.46
N GLU A 325 3.68 14.06 9.00
CA GLU A 325 4.66 14.93 9.65
C GLU A 325 5.48 15.68 8.60
N ILE A 326 5.74 16.97 8.79
CA ILE A 326 6.67 17.73 7.94
C ILE A 326 8.12 17.36 8.30
N ILE A 327 8.88 16.98 7.30
CA ILE A 327 10.32 16.75 7.40
C ILE A 327 11.04 17.87 6.66
N GLU A 328 11.54 18.81 7.44
CA GLU A 328 12.27 19.98 6.93
C GLU A 328 13.65 19.58 6.41
N ARG A 329 13.99 20.10 5.21
CA ARG A 329 15.30 19.96 4.55
C ARG A 329 15.66 21.25 3.82
N GLY A 330 16.44 21.16 2.75
CA GLY A 330 17.03 22.33 2.10
C GLY A 330 16.23 22.94 0.94
N SER A 331 15.04 22.44 0.62
CA SER A 331 14.30 22.84 -0.59
C SER A 331 13.20 23.87 -0.38
N ALA A 332 12.83 24.11 0.88
CA ALA A 332 11.75 25.05 1.19
C ALA A 332 11.91 25.63 2.60
#